data_edc51b7c3ca6f1c127240f716cd725ea
#
_entry.id   edc51b7c3ca6f1c127240f716cd725ea
#
_cell.length_a   1.000
_cell.length_b   1.000
_cell.length_c   1.000
_cell.angle_alpha   90.00
_cell.angle_beta   90.00
_cell.angle_gamma   90.00
#
_symmetry.space_group_name_H-M   'P 1'
#
loop_
_entity.id
_entity.type
_entity.pdbx_description
1 polymer ?
#
loop_
_entity_poly.entity_id
_entity_poly.type
_entity_poly.pdbx_seq_one_letter_code
_entity_poly.pdbx_strand_id
1 'polypeptide(L)'
;MAEATLAEVLEQPPARVGAMLDRIAAGYTASGYGFELRRAAGGWRLYTRPEYAGYVERFVLEGQSVRLTQAALETLAVVAYKQPVTRSRISAIRGVNCDGVIRTLVTRGLVEECGSEPESGAFLYRTTTLFLEKLGLNTVDELPPLAPFLPDDVEELSDATR
;
A
#
# COMPACT_ATOMS: atom_id res chain seq x y z
N MET A 1 -1.01 0.28 -15.54
CA MET A 1 -0.42 -0.31 -16.79
C MET A 1 1.06 0.03 -16.80
N ALA A 2 1.92 -0.97 -17.05
CA ALA A 2 3.37 -0.74 -17.08
C ALA A 2 3.77 0.08 -18.32
N GLU A 3 4.76 0.95 -18.17
CA GLU A 3 5.30 1.78 -19.25
C GLU A 3 5.92 0.93 -20.37
N ALA A 4 6.61 -0.16 -19.99
CA ALA A 4 7.19 -1.11 -20.95
C ALA A 4 6.13 -1.78 -21.85
N THR A 5 4.99 -2.16 -21.28
CA THR A 5 3.88 -2.74 -22.05
C THR A 5 3.31 -1.75 -23.07
N LEU A 6 3.18 -0.48 -22.69
CA LEU A 6 2.74 0.58 -23.61
C LEU A 6 3.77 0.82 -24.72
N ALA A 7 5.06 0.81 -24.37
CA ALA A 7 6.16 0.99 -25.31
C ALA A 7 6.17 -0.13 -26.37
N GLU A 8 5.98 -1.37 -25.94
CA GLU A 8 5.88 -2.53 -26.82
C GLU A 8 4.68 -2.43 -27.78
N VAL A 9 3.48 -2.18 -27.25
CA VAL A 9 2.24 -2.09 -28.05
C VAL A 9 2.29 -0.92 -29.05
N LEU A 10 2.91 0.20 -28.65
CA LEU A 10 3.01 1.39 -29.48
C LEU A 10 4.24 1.39 -30.41
N GLU A 11 5.08 0.36 -30.32
CA GLU A 11 6.37 0.26 -31.05
C GLU A 11 7.24 1.52 -30.88
N GLN A 12 7.27 2.05 -29.64
CA GLN A 12 8.00 3.27 -29.30
C GLN A 12 9.02 3.01 -28.18
N PRO A 13 10.12 3.76 -28.14
CA PRO A 13 11.07 3.70 -27.04
C PRO A 13 10.38 4.00 -25.69
N PRO A 14 10.65 3.24 -24.61
CA PRO A 14 10.05 3.49 -23.29
C PRO A 14 10.20 4.93 -22.78
N ALA A 15 11.38 5.52 -22.96
CA ALA A 15 11.63 6.91 -22.57
C ALA A 15 10.70 7.93 -23.28
N ARG A 16 10.37 7.66 -24.57
CA ARG A 16 9.42 8.50 -25.31
C ARG A 16 8.01 8.34 -24.78
N VAL A 17 7.58 7.10 -24.48
CA VAL A 17 6.27 6.81 -23.90
C VAL A 17 6.15 7.46 -22.51
N GLY A 18 7.17 7.34 -21.66
CA GLY A 18 7.21 8.00 -20.36
C GLY A 18 7.03 9.52 -20.47
N ALA A 19 7.79 10.18 -21.35
CA ALA A 19 7.65 11.62 -21.59
C ALA A 19 6.27 12.04 -22.14
N MET A 20 5.63 11.17 -22.93
CA MET A 20 4.26 11.42 -23.41
C MET A 20 3.25 11.32 -22.26
N LEU A 21 3.38 10.32 -21.39
CA LEU A 21 2.52 10.12 -20.21
C LEU A 21 2.67 11.25 -19.20
N ASP A 22 3.89 11.75 -18.96
CA ASP A 22 4.15 12.91 -18.12
C ASP A 22 3.47 14.18 -18.68
N ARG A 23 3.50 14.38 -20.00
CA ARG A 23 2.77 15.50 -20.64
C ARG A 23 1.26 15.36 -20.53
N ILE A 24 0.72 14.16 -20.68
CA ILE A 24 -0.71 13.89 -20.51
C ILE A 24 -1.12 14.18 -19.05
N ALA A 25 -0.34 13.72 -18.08
CA ALA A 25 -0.57 13.98 -16.66
C ALA A 25 -0.60 15.48 -16.35
N ALA A 26 0.39 16.23 -16.85
CA ALA A 26 0.45 17.69 -16.72
C ALA A 26 -0.76 18.36 -17.38
N GLY A 27 -1.19 17.89 -18.56
CA GLY A 27 -2.36 18.40 -19.26
C GLY A 27 -3.66 18.20 -18.48
N TYR A 28 -3.88 17.04 -17.88
CA TYR A 28 -5.04 16.80 -17.01
C TYR A 28 -5.05 17.74 -15.80
N THR A 29 -3.88 17.98 -15.21
CA THR A 29 -3.73 18.92 -14.10
C THR A 29 -4.04 20.35 -14.52
N ALA A 30 -3.46 20.82 -15.62
CA ALA A 30 -3.67 22.18 -16.13
C ALA A 30 -5.12 22.45 -16.55
N SER A 31 -5.82 21.43 -17.06
CA SER A 31 -7.23 21.54 -17.47
C SER A 31 -8.22 21.38 -16.32
N GLY A 32 -7.77 21.16 -15.09
CA GLY A 32 -8.65 21.05 -13.91
C GLY A 32 -9.57 19.85 -13.90
N TYR A 33 -9.18 18.72 -14.54
CA TYR A 33 -9.97 17.49 -14.47
C TYR A 33 -10.08 16.96 -13.03
N GLY A 34 -11.21 16.32 -12.70
CA GLY A 34 -11.45 15.70 -11.39
C GLY A 34 -10.64 14.43 -11.12
N PHE A 35 -9.76 14.05 -12.03
CA PHE A 35 -8.86 12.93 -11.94
C PHE A 35 -7.43 13.32 -12.36
N GLU A 36 -6.48 12.50 -11.98
CA GLU A 36 -5.07 12.67 -12.31
C GLU A 36 -4.47 11.36 -12.82
N LEU A 37 -3.52 11.46 -13.74
CA LEU A 37 -2.69 10.34 -14.18
C LEU A 37 -1.37 10.41 -13.45
N ARG A 38 -1.00 9.35 -12.73
CA ARG A 38 0.28 9.30 -12.01
C ARG A 38 0.89 7.90 -11.98
N ARG A 39 2.15 7.86 -11.63
CA ARG A 39 2.87 6.60 -11.41
C ARG A 39 2.45 5.99 -10.08
N ALA A 40 2.14 4.69 -10.09
CA ALA A 40 1.88 3.90 -8.89
C ALA A 40 2.22 2.44 -9.14
N ALA A 41 2.85 1.80 -8.16
CA ALA A 41 3.23 0.38 -8.21
C ALA A 41 3.98 -0.01 -9.49
N GLY A 42 4.92 0.83 -9.91
CA GLY A 42 5.75 0.61 -11.11
C GLY A 42 5.04 0.81 -12.44
N GLY A 43 3.83 1.38 -12.46
CA GLY A 43 3.08 1.65 -13.68
C GLY A 43 2.32 2.98 -13.64
N TRP A 44 1.48 3.21 -14.66
CA TRP A 44 0.65 4.40 -14.77
C TRP A 44 -0.82 4.06 -14.47
N ARG A 45 -1.48 4.92 -13.67
CA ARG A 45 -2.88 4.77 -13.27
C ARG A 45 -3.59 6.12 -13.20
N LEU A 46 -4.89 6.06 -13.44
CA LEU A 46 -5.80 7.18 -13.17
C LEU A 46 -6.32 7.07 -11.75
N TYR A 47 -6.30 8.17 -11.03
CA TYR A 47 -6.88 8.33 -9.70
C TYR A 47 -7.82 9.52 -9.67
N THR A 48 -8.85 9.45 -8.86
CA THR A 48 -9.62 10.65 -8.50
C THR A 48 -8.71 11.57 -7.69
N ARG A 49 -8.79 12.88 -7.92
CA ARG A 49 -8.03 13.84 -7.13
C ARG A 49 -8.42 13.79 -5.66
N PRO A 50 -7.46 13.96 -4.73
CA PRO A 50 -7.69 13.88 -3.29
C PRO A 50 -8.79 14.80 -2.79
N GLU A 51 -8.95 15.99 -3.37
CA GLU A 51 -9.99 16.96 -3.01
C GLU A 51 -11.41 16.43 -3.20
N TYR A 52 -11.59 15.41 -4.05
CA TYR A 52 -12.89 14.77 -4.30
C TYR A 52 -13.09 13.45 -3.52
N ALA A 53 -12.13 13.05 -2.69
CA ALA A 53 -12.17 11.78 -1.96
C ALA A 53 -13.47 11.61 -1.15
N GLY A 54 -13.95 12.65 -0.46
CA GLY A 54 -15.17 12.59 0.32
C GLY A 54 -16.45 12.35 -0.51
N TYR A 55 -16.49 12.80 -1.76
CA TYR A 55 -17.61 12.53 -2.67
C TYR A 55 -17.57 11.10 -3.18
N VAL A 56 -16.38 10.64 -3.59
CA VAL A 56 -16.17 9.26 -4.06
C VAL A 56 -16.45 8.27 -2.94
N GLU A 57 -15.99 8.55 -1.72
CA GLU A 57 -16.27 7.72 -0.56
C GLU A 57 -17.76 7.53 -0.32
N ARG A 58 -18.55 8.62 -0.33
CA ARG A 58 -20.01 8.55 -0.18
C ARG A 58 -20.65 7.69 -1.28
N PHE A 59 -20.27 7.90 -2.54
CA PHE A 59 -20.76 7.12 -3.67
C PHE A 59 -20.43 5.63 -3.57
N VAL A 60 -19.19 5.30 -3.18
CA VAL A 60 -18.73 3.90 -3.02
C VAL A 60 -19.39 3.23 -1.82
N LEU A 61 -19.65 3.99 -0.73
CA LEU A 61 -20.30 3.45 0.47
C LEU A 61 -21.75 3.05 0.24
N GLU A 62 -22.46 3.73 -0.67
CA GLU A 62 -23.81 3.35 -1.09
C GLU A 62 -23.81 2.03 -1.88
N GLY A 63 -22.66 1.61 -2.43
CA GLY A 63 -22.49 0.45 -3.33
C GLY A 63 -21.78 -0.77 -2.75
N GLN A 64 -21.71 -1.00 -1.42
CA GLN A 64 -21.14 -2.21 -0.79
C GLN A 64 -19.66 -2.50 -1.09
N SER A 65 -18.73 -1.81 -0.52
CA SER A 65 -17.43 -2.41 -0.29
C SER A 65 -17.31 -2.86 1.18
N VAL A 66 -17.05 -4.13 1.39
CA VAL A 66 -16.74 -4.67 2.74
C VAL A 66 -15.46 -3.99 3.22
N ARG A 67 -15.62 -2.95 4.05
CA ARG A 67 -14.49 -2.23 4.65
C ARG A 67 -13.61 -3.20 5.44
N LEU A 68 -12.34 -2.93 5.50
CA LEU A 68 -11.46 -3.58 6.48
C LEU A 68 -11.89 -3.11 7.88
N THR A 69 -11.94 -4.06 8.82
CA THR A 69 -12.14 -3.73 10.23
C THR A 69 -10.93 -2.96 10.76
N GLN A 70 -11.09 -2.24 11.86
CA GLN A 70 -9.99 -1.55 12.53
C GLN A 70 -8.84 -2.52 12.83
N ALA A 71 -9.13 -3.72 13.37
CA ALA A 71 -8.14 -4.75 13.62
C ALA A 71 -7.38 -5.19 12.34
N ALA A 72 -8.08 -5.26 11.20
CA ALA A 72 -7.45 -5.60 9.93
C ALA A 72 -6.54 -4.47 9.41
N LEU A 73 -6.94 -3.21 9.56
CA LEU A 73 -6.11 -2.06 9.20
C LEU A 73 -4.83 -1.99 10.04
N GLU A 74 -4.94 -2.14 11.35
CA GLU A 74 -3.80 -2.14 12.26
C GLU A 74 -2.84 -3.32 11.97
N THR A 75 -3.38 -4.51 11.71
CA THR A 75 -2.55 -5.68 11.34
C THR A 75 -1.87 -5.46 9.98
N LEU A 76 -2.58 -4.89 9.00
CA LEU A 76 -2.01 -4.54 7.70
C LEU A 76 -0.88 -3.51 7.85
N ALA A 77 -1.04 -2.52 8.73
CA ALA A 77 0.00 -1.55 9.04
C ALA A 77 1.25 -2.22 9.61
N VAL A 78 1.09 -3.16 10.58
CA VAL A 78 2.23 -3.93 11.11
C VAL A 78 2.96 -4.66 9.99
N VAL A 79 2.23 -5.33 9.08
CA VAL A 79 2.88 -6.00 7.93
C VAL A 79 3.61 -4.98 7.06
N ALA A 80 2.99 -3.87 6.70
CA ALA A 80 3.55 -2.87 5.80
C ALA A 80 4.87 -2.27 6.31
N TYR A 81 4.96 -2.00 7.62
CA TYR A 81 6.15 -1.38 8.22
C TYR A 81 7.21 -2.37 8.73
N LYS A 82 6.87 -3.65 8.89
CA LYS A 82 7.78 -4.67 9.46
C LYS A 82 8.11 -5.80 8.49
N GLN A 83 7.63 -5.76 7.26
CA GLN A 83 7.88 -6.77 6.25
C GLN A 83 9.36 -6.92 5.87
N PRO A 84 9.84 -8.13 5.57
CA PRO A 84 9.12 -9.41 5.71
C PRO A 84 8.98 -9.83 7.17
N VAL A 85 7.81 -10.33 7.59
CA VAL A 85 7.48 -10.58 8.98
C VAL A 85 6.66 -11.86 9.16
N THR A 86 6.92 -12.63 10.23
CA THR A 86 6.17 -13.86 10.55
C THR A 86 4.84 -13.58 11.27
N ARG A 87 3.90 -14.52 11.21
CA ARG A 87 2.60 -14.42 11.94
C ARG A 87 2.79 -14.26 13.45
N SER A 88 3.74 -15.00 14.02
CA SER A 88 4.04 -14.92 15.45
C SER A 88 4.51 -13.53 15.85
N ARG A 89 5.38 -12.92 15.03
CA ARG A 89 5.88 -11.56 15.27
C ARG A 89 4.78 -10.52 15.11
N ILE A 90 3.89 -10.67 14.10
CA ILE A 90 2.73 -9.80 13.93
C ILE A 90 1.83 -9.87 15.17
N SER A 91 1.49 -11.10 15.63
CA SER A 91 0.65 -11.30 16.82
C SER A 91 1.31 -10.74 18.09
N ALA A 92 2.63 -10.87 18.25
CA ALA A 92 3.37 -10.29 19.37
C ALA A 92 3.29 -8.75 19.39
N ILE A 93 3.46 -8.09 18.22
CA ILE A 93 3.35 -6.62 18.10
C ILE A 93 1.91 -6.17 18.39
N ARG A 94 0.92 -6.92 17.91
CA ARG A 94 -0.50 -6.59 18.11
C ARG A 94 -1.01 -6.93 19.51
N GLY A 95 -0.33 -7.76 20.28
CA GLY A 95 -0.77 -8.27 21.58
C GLY A 95 -1.95 -9.24 21.52
N VAL A 96 -2.36 -9.70 20.34
CA VAL A 96 -3.50 -10.59 20.11
C VAL A 96 -3.22 -11.57 18.97
N ASN A 97 -3.92 -12.69 18.93
CA ASN A 97 -3.84 -13.62 17.80
C ASN A 97 -4.39 -12.97 16.53
N CYS A 98 -3.55 -12.89 15.49
CA CYS A 98 -3.87 -12.26 14.21
C CYS A 98 -4.10 -13.25 13.06
N ASP A 99 -4.13 -14.58 13.28
CA ASP A 99 -4.21 -15.59 12.21
C ASP A 99 -5.41 -15.40 11.29
N GLY A 100 -6.59 -15.17 11.87
CA GLY A 100 -7.83 -14.94 11.12
C GLY A 100 -7.76 -13.67 10.28
N VAL A 101 -7.16 -12.62 10.84
CA VAL A 101 -7.00 -11.33 10.17
C VAL A 101 -6.00 -11.44 9.02
N ILE A 102 -4.86 -12.10 9.24
CA ILE A 102 -3.84 -12.32 8.20
C ILE A 102 -4.44 -13.12 7.05
N ARG A 103 -5.20 -14.21 7.33
CA ARG A 103 -5.90 -14.97 6.30
C ARG A 103 -6.86 -14.09 5.49
N THR A 104 -7.60 -13.21 6.13
CA THR A 104 -8.49 -12.25 5.44
C THR A 104 -7.70 -11.31 4.53
N LEU A 105 -6.57 -10.76 4.99
CA LEU A 105 -5.73 -9.88 4.21
C LEU A 105 -5.11 -10.58 2.99
N VAL A 106 -4.69 -11.85 3.15
CA VAL A 106 -4.20 -12.69 2.04
C VAL A 106 -5.32 -12.97 1.04
N THR A 107 -6.51 -13.38 1.51
CA THR A 107 -7.67 -13.62 0.63
C THR A 107 -8.08 -12.37 -0.16
N ARG A 108 -7.90 -11.18 0.41
CA ARG A 108 -8.15 -9.90 -0.27
C ARG A 108 -6.99 -9.44 -1.16
N GLY A 109 -5.90 -10.20 -1.22
CA GLY A 109 -4.73 -9.90 -2.02
C GLY A 109 -3.93 -8.69 -1.55
N LEU A 110 -4.09 -8.25 -0.29
CA LEU A 110 -3.34 -7.12 0.28
C LEU A 110 -2.00 -7.53 0.89
N VAL A 111 -1.91 -8.81 1.29
CA VAL A 111 -0.73 -9.45 1.88
C VAL A 111 -0.48 -10.77 1.16
N GLU A 112 0.77 -11.15 1.02
CA GLU A 112 1.19 -12.42 0.42
C GLU A 112 2.31 -13.07 1.23
N GLU A 113 2.48 -14.39 1.06
CA GLU A 113 3.65 -15.11 1.56
C GLU A 113 4.82 -14.87 0.62
N CYS A 114 5.99 -14.52 1.18
CA CYS A 114 7.18 -14.17 0.39
C CYS A 114 8.40 -15.05 0.70
N GLY A 115 8.22 -16.13 1.41
CA GLY A 115 9.27 -17.08 1.80
C GLY A 115 9.05 -17.62 3.20
N SER A 116 10.09 -18.21 3.77
CA SER A 116 10.10 -18.71 5.15
C SER A 116 11.38 -18.30 5.87
N GLU A 117 11.26 -18.14 7.17
CA GLU A 117 12.39 -17.85 8.06
C GLU A 117 13.29 -19.09 8.16
N PRO A 118 14.61 -18.96 7.91
CA PRO A 118 15.52 -20.12 7.83
C PRO A 118 15.59 -20.96 9.10
N GLU A 119 15.49 -20.33 10.28
CA GLU A 119 15.66 -21.00 11.56
C GLU A 119 14.40 -21.72 12.03
N SER A 120 13.24 -21.12 11.86
CA SER A 120 11.95 -21.61 12.37
C SER A 120 11.09 -22.30 11.29
N GLY A 121 11.38 -22.07 10.02
CA GLY A 121 10.53 -22.49 8.90
C GLY A 121 9.21 -21.74 8.82
N ALA A 122 8.97 -20.72 9.64
CA ALA A 122 7.75 -19.94 9.66
C ALA A 122 7.61 -19.09 8.38
N PHE A 123 6.40 -19.06 7.80
CA PHE A 123 6.13 -18.24 6.63
C PHE A 123 6.32 -16.75 6.93
N LEU A 124 6.95 -16.06 5.99
CA LEU A 124 7.14 -14.62 5.97
C LEU A 124 6.08 -13.97 5.10
N TYR A 125 5.56 -12.84 5.56
CA TYR A 125 4.50 -12.07 4.91
C TYR A 125 5.00 -10.69 4.52
N ARG A 126 4.50 -10.21 3.36
CA ARG A 126 4.71 -8.84 2.88
C ARG A 126 3.43 -8.30 2.24
N THR A 127 3.38 -7.01 2.02
CA THR A 127 2.32 -6.36 1.23
C THR A 127 2.51 -6.64 -0.26
N THR A 128 1.41 -6.59 -1.01
CA THR A 128 1.37 -6.87 -2.44
C THR A 128 1.43 -5.59 -3.28
N THR A 129 1.58 -5.76 -4.60
CA THR A 129 1.40 -4.67 -5.57
C THR A 129 0.01 -4.02 -5.46
N LEU A 130 -1.04 -4.81 -5.21
CA LEU A 130 -2.40 -4.29 -5.03
C LEU A 130 -2.51 -3.34 -3.82
N PHE A 131 -1.79 -3.63 -2.73
CA PHE A 131 -1.70 -2.72 -1.57
C PHE A 131 -1.14 -1.36 -1.99
N LEU A 132 -0.01 -1.33 -2.70
CA LEU A 132 0.60 -0.10 -3.20
C LEU A 132 -0.33 0.66 -4.15
N GLU A 133 -0.99 -0.07 -5.06
CA GLU A 133 -1.95 0.51 -5.99
C GLU A 133 -3.11 1.20 -5.27
N LYS A 134 -3.64 0.59 -4.21
CA LYS A 134 -4.74 1.17 -3.42
C LYS A 134 -4.33 2.43 -2.66
N LEU A 135 -3.08 2.53 -2.27
CA LEU A 135 -2.52 3.72 -1.62
C LEU A 135 -1.96 4.74 -2.62
N GLY A 136 -1.81 4.35 -3.88
CA GLY A 136 -1.21 5.19 -4.91
C GLY A 136 0.30 5.42 -4.72
N LEU A 137 0.99 4.45 -4.10
CA LEU A 137 2.43 4.47 -3.86
C LEU A 137 3.18 3.63 -4.91
N ASN A 138 4.45 3.95 -5.16
CA ASN A 138 5.33 3.15 -6.00
C ASN A 138 6.06 2.07 -5.20
N THR A 139 6.50 2.40 -4.00
CA THR A 139 7.23 1.52 -3.09
C THR A 139 6.72 1.66 -1.66
N VAL A 140 7.06 0.71 -0.80
CA VAL A 140 6.74 0.77 0.64
C VAL A 140 7.52 1.89 1.36
N ASP A 141 8.65 2.32 0.80
CA ASP A 141 9.48 3.39 1.37
C ASP A 141 8.79 4.76 1.30
N GLU A 142 7.74 4.89 0.47
CA GLU A 142 6.91 6.09 0.39
C GLU A 142 5.84 6.17 1.49
N LEU A 143 5.74 5.15 2.35
CA LEU A 143 4.86 5.19 3.51
C LEU A 143 5.30 6.30 4.48
N PRO A 144 4.36 7.02 5.12
CA PRO A 144 4.69 8.05 6.10
C PRO A 144 5.56 7.49 7.24
N PRO A 145 6.55 8.23 7.75
CA PRO A 145 7.34 7.79 8.89
C PRO A 145 6.45 7.64 10.14
N LEU A 146 6.71 6.62 10.97
CA LEU A 146 5.93 6.36 12.19
C LEU A 146 6.19 7.39 13.30
N ALA A 147 7.38 7.99 13.35
CA ALA A 147 7.79 8.89 14.42
C ALA A 147 6.79 10.00 14.78
N PRO A 148 6.13 10.68 13.80
CA PRO A 148 5.13 11.71 14.12
C PRO A 148 3.85 11.19 14.77
N PHE A 149 3.63 9.87 14.76
CA PHE A 149 2.42 9.22 15.26
C PHE A 149 2.65 8.38 16.53
N LEU A 150 3.90 8.35 17.00
CA LEU A 150 4.24 7.71 18.27
C LEU A 150 4.13 8.76 19.40
N PRO A 151 3.60 8.38 20.59
CA PRO A 151 3.67 9.24 21.77
C PRO A 151 5.15 9.55 22.08
N ASP A 152 5.44 10.77 22.52
CA ASP A 152 6.78 11.24 22.87
C ASP A 152 7.47 10.40 23.98
N ASP A 153 6.68 9.63 24.74
CA ASP A 153 7.12 8.86 25.92
C ASP A 153 7.67 7.44 25.62
N VAL A 154 7.84 7.05 24.34
CA VAL A 154 8.31 5.69 24.00
C VAL A 154 9.80 5.47 24.34
N GLU A 155 10.58 6.52 24.52
CA GLU A 155 11.98 6.41 24.93
C GLU A 155 12.15 5.99 26.40
N GLU A 156 11.21 6.33 27.30
CA GLU A 156 11.27 5.99 28.71
C GLU A 156 10.96 4.51 29.03
N LEU A 157 10.25 3.81 28.15
CA LEU A 157 9.89 2.39 28.36
C LEU A 157 11.02 1.41 28.05
N SER A 158 12.07 1.83 27.35
CA SER A 158 13.23 0.97 27.06
C SER A 158 14.22 0.83 28.23
N ASP A 159 14.24 1.78 29.15
CA ASP A 159 15.17 1.79 30.29
C ASP A 159 14.60 1.12 31.55
N ALA A 160 13.31 0.82 31.60
CA ALA A 160 12.66 0.16 32.74
C ALA A 160 12.77 -1.38 32.75
N THR A 161 13.47 -1.99 31.79
CA THR A 161 13.61 -3.45 31.66
C THR A 161 15.10 -3.88 31.69
N ARG A 162 15.89 -3.24 32.54
CA ARG A 162 17.22 -3.73 32.89
C ARG A 162 17.32 -4.04 34.36
#